data_410a7917a2f18399ae8884884874fc83
#
_entry.id   410a7917a2f18399ae8884884874fc83
#
_cell.length_a   1.000
_cell.length_b   1.000
_cell.length_c   1.000
_cell.angle_alpha   90.00
_cell.angle_beta   90.00
_cell.angle_gamma   90.00
#
_symmetry.space_group_name_H-M   'P 1'
#
loop_
_entity.id
_entity.type
_entity.pdbx_description
1 polymer ?
#
loop_
_entity_poly.entity_id
_entity_poly.type
_entity_poly.pdbx_seq_one_letter_code
_entity_poly.pdbx_strand_id
1 'polypeptide(L)'
;VFSGRQAIDGDTAQVGPQVAEKLEIPQITYAEELVELTADDITIKRRLDRGVETVKTKFPVLVTVHGNANDCRPRHAKLLLTNKKACSVSEVKERQQSMEDMETLWAKKPYLKIEEWTADDINPDFARLGLSGSPTKVKSIENVVLTSKENKKINNSESEINELMKELITAHII
;
A
#
# COMPACT_ATOMS: atom_id res chain seq x y z
N VAL A 1 -2.91 12.42 5.19
CA VAL A 1 -1.92 11.33 5.03
C VAL A 1 -2.38 10.42 3.90
N PHE A 2 -1.45 9.97 3.02
CA PHE A 2 -1.74 9.01 1.96
C PHE A 2 -0.91 7.75 2.17
N SER A 3 -1.51 6.59 1.91
CA SER A 3 -0.81 5.30 1.88
C SER A 3 -1.31 4.43 0.72
N GLY A 4 -0.57 3.38 0.40
CA GLY A 4 -1.02 2.33 -0.50
C GLY A 4 -2.15 1.51 0.12
N ARG A 5 -2.81 0.71 -0.70
CA ARG A 5 -3.91 -0.16 -0.26
C ARG A 5 -3.47 -1.17 0.79
N GLN A 6 -2.38 -1.87 0.52
CA GLN A 6 -1.85 -2.93 1.40
C GLN A 6 -0.40 -3.22 1.09
N ALA A 7 0.34 -3.76 2.06
CA ALA A 7 1.67 -4.32 1.86
C ALA A 7 1.55 -5.76 1.34
N ILE A 8 2.48 -6.17 0.47
CA ILE A 8 2.46 -7.48 -0.19
C ILE A 8 2.97 -8.63 0.69
N ASP A 9 3.63 -8.32 1.79
CA ASP A 9 4.19 -9.30 2.73
C ASP A 9 3.13 -9.98 3.58
N GLY A 10 2.18 -9.23 4.12
CA GLY A 10 1.12 -9.77 4.99
C GLY A 10 -0.28 -9.73 4.39
N ASP A 11 -0.50 -9.00 3.32
CA ASP A 11 -1.79 -8.85 2.59
C ASP A 11 -3.00 -8.48 3.46
N THR A 12 -2.76 -7.89 4.63
CA THR A 12 -3.81 -7.62 5.62
C THR A 12 -4.44 -6.23 5.50
N ALA A 13 -3.88 -5.34 4.68
CA ALA A 13 -4.34 -3.96 4.47
C ALA A 13 -4.46 -3.12 5.77
N GLN A 14 -3.69 -3.45 6.81
CA GLN A 14 -3.83 -2.86 8.14
C GLN A 14 -2.98 -1.61 8.38
N VAL A 15 -1.92 -1.39 7.61
CA VAL A 15 -0.94 -0.32 7.90
C VAL A 15 -1.60 1.07 7.89
N GLY A 16 -2.35 1.41 6.83
CA GLY A 16 -3.08 2.68 6.77
C GLY A 16 -4.05 2.86 7.94
N PRO A 17 -5.00 1.94 8.16
CA PRO A 17 -5.93 1.98 9.28
C PRO A 17 -5.26 2.10 10.65
N GLN A 18 -4.18 1.37 10.91
CA GLN A 18 -3.45 1.44 12.17
C GLN A 18 -2.75 2.79 12.38
N VAL A 19 -2.21 3.38 11.31
CA VAL A 19 -1.64 4.73 11.38
C VAL A 19 -2.74 5.76 11.68
N ALA A 20 -3.91 5.66 11.05
CA ALA A 20 -5.02 6.56 11.32
C ALA A 20 -5.50 6.46 12.77
N GLU A 21 -5.63 5.24 13.29
CA GLU A 21 -5.99 4.98 14.69
C GLU A 21 -4.97 5.57 15.66
N LYS A 22 -3.66 5.39 15.41
CA LYS A 22 -2.60 5.96 16.25
C LYS A 22 -2.51 7.48 16.21
N LEU A 23 -2.95 8.08 15.11
CA LEU A 23 -3.03 9.54 14.96
C LEU A 23 -4.38 10.12 15.40
N GLU A 24 -5.34 9.26 15.77
CA GLU A 24 -6.71 9.64 16.13
C GLU A 24 -7.40 10.48 15.04
N ILE A 25 -7.20 10.12 13.77
CA ILE A 25 -7.77 10.80 12.62
C ILE A 25 -8.71 9.86 11.83
N PRO A 26 -9.76 10.42 11.18
CA PRO A 26 -10.61 9.64 10.30
C PRO A 26 -9.83 9.03 9.14
N GLN A 27 -10.35 7.92 8.60
CA GLN A 27 -9.76 7.23 7.48
C GLN A 27 -10.78 6.96 6.37
N ILE A 28 -10.31 7.00 5.12
CA ILE A 28 -11.03 6.51 3.95
C ILE A 28 -10.16 5.49 3.25
N THR A 29 -10.59 4.22 3.27
CA THR A 29 -9.85 3.12 2.63
C THR A 29 -10.32 2.90 1.20
N TYR A 30 -9.41 2.35 0.36
CA TYR A 30 -9.70 1.97 -1.03
C TYR A 30 -10.21 3.11 -1.93
N ALA A 31 -9.65 4.31 -1.76
CA ALA A 31 -10.00 5.47 -2.56
C ALA A 31 -9.73 5.21 -4.05
N GLU A 32 -10.74 5.48 -4.88
CA GLU A 32 -10.69 5.31 -6.34
C GLU A 32 -10.71 6.66 -7.06
N GLU A 33 -11.55 7.59 -6.59
CA GLU A 33 -11.78 8.87 -7.24
C GLU A 33 -11.97 10.00 -6.21
N LEU A 34 -11.31 11.13 -6.45
CA LEU A 34 -11.56 12.36 -5.71
C LEU A 34 -12.76 13.08 -6.33
N VAL A 35 -13.87 13.14 -5.60
CA VAL A 35 -15.11 13.78 -6.06
C VAL A 35 -15.11 15.28 -5.79
N GLU A 36 -14.74 15.66 -4.58
CA GLU A 36 -14.72 17.07 -4.16
C GLU A 36 -13.62 17.31 -3.12
N LEU A 37 -13.02 18.48 -3.19
CA LEU A 37 -12.01 18.93 -2.22
C LEU A 37 -12.29 20.38 -1.85
N THR A 38 -12.50 20.65 -0.56
CA THR A 38 -12.62 21.99 0.01
C THR A 38 -11.46 22.28 0.97
N ALA A 39 -11.46 23.44 1.61
CA ALA A 39 -10.45 23.76 2.63
C ALA A 39 -10.60 22.88 3.89
N ASP A 40 -11.81 22.46 4.22
CA ASP A 40 -12.14 21.81 5.49
C ASP A 40 -12.44 20.32 5.35
N ASP A 41 -12.88 19.87 4.18
CA ASP A 41 -13.35 18.51 3.96
C ASP A 41 -12.98 17.95 2.56
N ILE A 42 -13.08 16.64 2.46
CA ILE A 42 -12.82 15.87 1.25
C ILE A 42 -13.93 14.84 1.03
N THR A 43 -14.37 14.72 -0.22
CA THR A 43 -15.34 13.71 -0.66
C THR A 43 -14.65 12.75 -1.63
N ILE A 44 -14.65 11.48 -1.31
CA ILE A 44 -13.94 10.42 -2.05
C ILE A 44 -14.93 9.30 -2.38
N LYS A 45 -14.88 8.83 -3.62
CA LYS A 45 -15.49 7.58 -4.03
C LYS A 45 -14.50 6.46 -3.75
N ARG A 46 -14.95 5.45 -3.00
CA ARG A 46 -14.15 4.29 -2.62
C ARG A 46 -14.76 2.99 -3.13
N ARG A 47 -13.92 2.01 -3.39
CA ARG A 47 -14.34 0.69 -3.84
C ARG A 47 -14.39 -0.29 -2.68
N LEU A 48 -15.45 -1.06 -2.64
CA LEU A 48 -15.66 -2.18 -1.73
C LEU A 48 -15.85 -3.46 -2.55
N ASP A 49 -15.80 -4.61 -1.91
CA ASP A 49 -15.99 -5.91 -2.55
C ASP A 49 -17.37 -6.02 -3.24
N ARG A 50 -18.38 -5.36 -2.70
CA ARG A 50 -19.77 -5.41 -3.19
C ARG A 50 -20.23 -4.14 -3.89
N GLY A 51 -19.32 -3.25 -4.26
CA GLY A 51 -19.67 -2.03 -4.98
C GLY A 51 -18.81 -0.83 -4.65
N VAL A 52 -19.36 0.34 -4.84
CA VAL A 52 -18.72 1.62 -4.59
C VAL A 52 -19.58 2.49 -3.67
N GLU A 53 -18.96 3.29 -2.85
CA GLU A 53 -19.64 4.29 -2.06
C GLU A 53 -18.90 5.63 -2.09
N THR A 54 -19.62 6.71 -1.87
CA THR A 54 -19.04 8.06 -1.77
C THR A 54 -19.09 8.50 -0.32
N VAL A 55 -17.92 8.83 0.23
CA VAL A 55 -17.74 9.18 1.64
C VAL A 55 -17.17 10.59 1.74
N LYS A 56 -17.71 11.39 2.66
CA LYS A 56 -17.23 12.73 2.99
C LYS A 56 -16.69 12.76 4.41
N THR A 57 -15.53 13.40 4.61
CA THR A 57 -14.94 13.59 5.93
C THR A 57 -14.18 14.91 6.02
N LYS A 58 -13.93 15.36 7.26
CA LYS A 58 -13.13 16.56 7.55
C LYS A 58 -11.63 16.21 7.61
N PHE A 59 -10.80 17.24 7.43
CA PHE A 59 -9.37 17.15 7.69
C PHE A 59 -9.06 17.27 9.20
N PRO A 60 -7.95 16.65 9.67
CA PRO A 60 -7.05 15.77 8.93
C PRO A 60 -7.63 14.38 8.64
N VAL A 61 -7.21 13.73 7.57
CA VAL A 61 -7.69 12.41 7.18
C VAL A 61 -6.54 11.54 6.65
N LEU A 62 -6.63 10.23 6.86
CA LEU A 62 -5.80 9.24 6.17
C LEU A 62 -6.58 8.58 5.04
N VAL A 63 -5.96 8.50 3.87
CA VAL A 63 -6.56 7.89 2.69
C VAL A 63 -5.65 6.76 2.19
N THR A 64 -6.20 5.55 2.03
CA THR A 64 -5.51 4.47 1.33
C THR A 64 -6.02 4.41 -0.11
N VAL A 65 -5.09 4.34 -1.08
CA VAL A 65 -5.41 4.44 -2.50
C VAL A 65 -5.56 3.06 -3.12
N HIS A 66 -6.64 2.84 -3.86
CA HIS A 66 -6.91 1.60 -4.60
C HIS A 66 -6.14 1.56 -5.92
N GLY A 67 -5.83 0.34 -6.42
CA GLY A 67 -5.12 0.16 -7.69
C GLY A 67 -5.88 0.64 -8.93
N ASN A 68 -7.20 0.80 -8.84
CA ASN A 68 -8.04 1.33 -9.93
C ASN A 68 -8.20 2.86 -9.89
N ALA A 69 -7.49 3.54 -8.98
CA ALA A 69 -7.45 5.01 -9.00
C ALA A 69 -6.81 5.50 -10.31
N ASN A 70 -7.05 6.76 -10.63
CA ASN A 70 -6.50 7.38 -11.83
C ASN A 70 -4.98 7.21 -11.94
N ASP A 71 -4.50 7.03 -13.14
CA ASP A 71 -3.07 6.94 -13.43
C ASP A 71 -2.30 8.14 -12.90
N CYS A 72 -1.09 7.87 -12.41
CA CYS A 72 -0.19 8.93 -11.99
C CYS A 72 0.22 9.78 -13.19
N ARG A 73 0.31 11.10 -13.00
CA ARG A 73 0.93 11.97 -14.00
C ARG A 73 2.37 11.53 -14.30
N PRO A 74 2.89 11.79 -15.52
CA PRO A 74 4.26 11.46 -15.88
C PRO A 74 5.29 12.05 -14.90
N ARG A 75 6.37 11.32 -14.66
CA ARG A 75 7.46 11.77 -13.80
C ARG A 75 8.12 13.00 -14.38
N HIS A 76 8.49 13.94 -13.52
CA HIS A 76 9.19 15.16 -13.93
C HIS A 76 10.71 14.89 -14.07
N ALA A 77 11.20 14.82 -15.31
CA ALA A 77 12.59 14.47 -15.61
C ALA A 77 13.62 15.32 -14.86
N LYS A 78 13.41 16.64 -14.74
CA LYS A 78 14.29 17.54 -13.99
C LYS A 78 14.40 17.15 -12.52
N LEU A 79 13.29 16.82 -11.85
CA LEU A 79 13.29 16.39 -10.45
C LEU A 79 13.96 15.03 -10.28
N LEU A 80 13.76 14.10 -11.21
CA LEU A 80 14.47 12.81 -11.21
C LEU A 80 15.98 13.03 -11.30
N LEU A 81 16.44 13.87 -12.22
CA LEU A 81 17.86 14.19 -12.39
C LEU A 81 18.42 14.92 -11.16
N THR A 82 17.65 15.83 -10.57
CA THR A 82 18.04 16.55 -9.36
C THR A 82 18.35 15.61 -8.21
N ASN A 83 17.50 14.59 -8.01
CA ASN A 83 17.60 13.64 -6.89
C ASN A 83 18.36 12.35 -7.25
N LYS A 84 18.85 12.20 -8.48
CA LYS A 84 19.52 10.97 -8.95
C LYS A 84 20.74 10.56 -8.10
N LYS A 85 21.41 11.56 -7.48
CA LYS A 85 22.59 11.34 -6.64
C LYS A 85 22.27 11.31 -5.14
N ALA A 86 20.98 11.27 -4.76
CA ALA A 86 20.61 11.11 -3.38
C ALA A 86 21.04 9.73 -2.89
N CYS A 87 21.71 9.68 -1.75
CA CYS A 87 22.17 8.44 -1.12
C CYS A 87 22.40 8.63 0.39
N SER A 88 22.42 7.51 1.09
CA SER A 88 22.75 7.44 2.49
C SER A 88 24.25 7.19 2.72
N VAL A 89 24.66 7.25 3.98
CA VAL A 89 26.05 6.95 4.37
C VAL A 89 26.39 5.48 4.11
N SER A 90 25.47 4.56 4.36
CA SER A 90 25.67 3.13 4.10
C SER A 90 25.85 2.84 2.62
N GLU A 91 25.02 3.44 1.75
CA GLU A 91 25.13 3.29 0.30
C GLU A 91 26.46 3.85 -0.27
N VAL A 92 26.97 4.95 0.30
CA VAL A 92 28.29 5.49 -0.10
C VAL A 92 29.40 4.49 0.19
N LYS A 93 29.35 3.85 1.38
CA LYS A 93 30.31 2.82 1.77
C LYS A 93 30.21 1.58 0.89
N GLU A 94 29.01 1.08 0.63
CA GLU A 94 28.77 -0.07 -0.25
C GLU A 94 29.27 0.15 -1.68
N ARG A 95 29.06 1.37 -2.20
CA ARG A 95 29.50 1.76 -3.54
C ARG A 95 30.99 2.13 -3.60
N GLN A 96 31.72 2.06 -2.48
CA GLN A 96 33.13 2.44 -2.36
C GLN A 96 33.41 3.85 -2.88
N GLN A 97 32.50 4.79 -2.66
CA GLN A 97 32.65 6.19 -3.04
C GLN A 97 33.42 6.96 -1.97
N SER A 98 34.08 8.04 -2.36
CA SER A 98 34.76 8.93 -1.43
C SER A 98 33.76 9.62 -0.50
N MET A 99 33.88 9.42 0.82
CA MET A 99 33.08 10.11 1.80
C MET A 99 33.31 11.63 1.80
N GLU A 100 34.55 12.08 1.59
CA GLU A 100 34.90 13.49 1.56
C GLU A 100 34.19 14.22 0.39
N ASP A 101 34.16 13.59 -0.78
CA ASP A 101 33.43 14.13 -1.94
C ASP A 101 31.93 14.20 -1.68
N MET A 102 31.38 13.18 -1.02
CA MET A 102 29.96 13.13 -0.68
C MET A 102 29.58 14.14 0.40
N GLU A 103 30.38 14.32 1.42
CA GLU A 103 30.17 15.35 2.44
C GLU A 103 30.20 16.76 1.85
N THR A 104 31.14 17.01 0.94
CA THR A 104 31.21 18.27 0.19
C THR A 104 29.96 18.49 -0.68
N LEU A 105 29.44 17.42 -1.31
CA LEU A 105 28.21 17.48 -2.09
C LEU A 105 27.00 17.76 -1.20
N TRP A 106 26.87 17.05 -0.07
CA TRP A 106 25.76 17.23 0.86
C TRP A 106 25.77 18.60 1.54
N ALA A 107 26.96 19.17 1.82
CA ALA A 107 27.06 20.53 2.33
C ALA A 107 26.49 21.56 1.33
N LYS A 108 26.70 21.33 0.03
CA LYS A 108 26.14 22.18 -1.05
C LYS A 108 24.69 21.87 -1.38
N LYS A 109 24.25 20.61 -1.19
CA LYS A 109 22.93 20.10 -1.57
C LYS A 109 22.39 19.15 -0.49
N PRO A 110 21.93 19.66 0.65
CA PRO A 110 21.48 18.84 1.78
C PRO A 110 20.37 17.84 1.42
N TYR A 111 19.51 18.19 0.46
CA TYR A 111 18.41 17.33 0.00
C TYR A 111 18.87 16.03 -0.70
N LEU A 112 20.16 15.87 -0.96
CA LEU A 112 20.74 14.64 -1.51
C LEU A 112 21.21 13.67 -0.43
N LYS A 113 21.25 14.10 0.84
CA LYS A 113 21.56 13.21 1.95
C LYS A 113 20.30 12.47 2.41
N ILE A 114 20.35 11.14 2.37
CA ILE A 114 19.28 10.29 2.93
C ILE A 114 19.69 9.96 4.35
N GLU A 115 18.89 10.38 5.31
CA GLU A 115 19.08 10.02 6.72
C GLU A 115 18.60 8.58 6.93
N GLU A 116 19.43 7.77 7.58
CA GLU A 116 19.13 6.40 7.97
C GLU A 116 18.95 6.35 9.48
N TRP A 117 17.84 5.82 9.91
CA TRP A 117 17.54 5.60 11.32
C TRP A 117 17.48 4.11 11.61
N THR A 118 18.13 3.73 12.69
CA THR A 118 18.04 2.38 13.26
C THR A 118 17.04 2.34 14.40
N ALA A 119 16.77 1.14 14.92
CA ALA A 119 15.92 1.00 16.09
C ALA A 119 16.52 1.76 17.30
N ASP A 120 17.84 1.78 17.44
CA ASP A 120 18.51 2.47 18.54
C ASP A 120 18.32 4.00 18.49
N ASP A 121 18.24 4.57 17.28
CA ASP A 121 18.05 6.02 17.09
C ASP A 121 16.67 6.51 17.57
N ILE A 122 15.67 5.64 17.53
CA ILE A 122 14.30 5.95 17.97
C ILE A 122 13.96 5.46 19.37
N ASN A 123 14.93 4.78 20.03
CA ASN A 123 14.84 4.30 21.42
C ASN A 123 13.49 3.61 21.76
N PRO A 124 13.05 2.59 21.01
CA PRO A 124 11.79 1.91 21.26
C PRO A 124 11.90 0.95 22.45
N ASP A 125 10.76 0.51 22.95
CA ASP A 125 10.72 -0.62 23.90
C ASP A 125 11.03 -1.94 23.16
N PHE A 126 12.26 -2.41 23.23
CA PHE A 126 12.72 -3.63 22.54
C PHE A 126 11.94 -4.89 22.94
N ALA A 127 11.34 -4.95 24.13
CA ALA A 127 10.52 -6.08 24.55
C ALA A 127 9.22 -6.22 23.71
N ARG A 128 8.80 -5.12 23.07
CA ARG A 128 7.60 -5.06 22.24
C ARG A 128 7.89 -5.15 20.75
N LEU A 129 9.12 -5.44 20.35
CA LEU A 129 9.53 -5.53 18.95
C LEU A 129 9.73 -6.99 18.50
N GLY A 130 9.68 -7.16 17.19
CA GLY A 130 9.93 -8.43 16.51
C GLY A 130 8.91 -9.52 16.85
N LEU A 131 9.25 -10.77 16.56
CA LEU A 131 8.37 -11.91 16.75
C LEU A 131 8.01 -12.17 18.22
N SER A 132 8.92 -11.87 19.15
CA SER A 132 8.71 -12.05 20.60
C SER A 132 7.72 -11.03 21.15
N GLY A 133 7.80 -9.79 20.70
CA GLY A 133 6.97 -8.68 21.15
C GLY A 133 5.63 -8.54 20.42
N SER A 134 5.41 -9.29 19.34
CA SER A 134 4.16 -9.21 18.58
C SER A 134 2.99 -9.83 19.35
N PRO A 135 1.88 -9.10 19.53
CA PRO A 135 0.67 -9.65 20.13
C PRO A 135 -0.04 -10.68 19.24
N THR A 136 0.27 -10.69 17.94
CA THR A 136 -0.26 -11.63 16.97
C THR A 136 0.84 -12.54 16.46
N LYS A 137 0.54 -13.83 16.33
CA LYS A 137 1.48 -14.83 15.80
C LYS A 137 0.81 -15.60 14.67
N VAL A 138 1.54 -15.78 13.57
CA VAL A 138 1.10 -16.66 12.48
C VAL A 138 1.11 -18.10 13.00
N LYS A 139 -0.06 -18.73 13.02
CA LYS A 139 -0.21 -20.10 13.49
C LYS A 139 0.23 -21.11 12.43
N SER A 140 -0.20 -20.88 11.19
CA SER A 140 0.14 -21.72 10.04
C SER A 140 -0.01 -20.91 8.74
N ILE A 141 0.74 -21.30 7.73
CA ILE A 141 0.62 -20.79 6.37
C ILE A 141 0.28 -21.99 5.49
N GLU A 142 -0.82 -21.91 4.77
CA GLU A 142 -1.22 -22.91 3.79
C GLU A 142 -1.13 -22.31 2.39
N ASN A 143 -0.36 -22.94 1.52
CA ASN A 143 -0.31 -22.53 0.12
C ASN A 143 -1.55 -23.10 -0.59
N VAL A 144 -2.47 -22.23 -0.93
CA VAL A 144 -3.59 -22.60 -1.81
C VAL A 144 -3.06 -22.68 -3.23
N VAL A 145 -2.71 -23.89 -3.67
CA VAL A 145 -2.40 -24.14 -5.08
C VAL A 145 -3.74 -24.20 -5.81
N LEU A 146 -4.02 -23.20 -6.63
CA LEU A 146 -5.14 -23.22 -7.55
C LEU A 146 -4.85 -24.25 -8.65
N THR A 147 -5.09 -25.52 -8.36
CA THR A 147 -5.15 -26.55 -9.40
C THR A 147 -6.49 -26.44 -10.09
N SER A 148 -6.50 -26.27 -11.42
CA SER A 148 -7.72 -26.41 -12.18
C SER A 148 -8.25 -27.82 -11.93
N LYS A 149 -9.38 -27.93 -11.24
CA LYS A 149 -10.17 -29.14 -11.24
C LYS A 149 -10.61 -29.41 -12.69
N GLU A 150 -10.94 -30.66 -13.00
CA GLU A 150 -11.30 -31.11 -14.35
C GLU A 150 -12.15 -30.07 -15.12
N ASN A 151 -11.79 -29.82 -16.38
CA ASN A 151 -12.56 -28.96 -17.25
C ASN A 151 -13.94 -29.57 -17.49
N LYS A 152 -15.00 -28.91 -17.04
CA LYS A 152 -16.37 -29.31 -17.31
C LYS A 152 -16.71 -28.87 -18.74
N LYS A 153 -16.97 -29.83 -19.63
CA LYS A 153 -17.51 -29.55 -20.97
C LYS A 153 -19.02 -29.57 -20.86
N ILE A 154 -19.63 -28.51 -21.34
CA ILE A 154 -21.10 -28.39 -21.45
C ILE A 154 -21.50 -28.38 -22.92
N ASN A 155 -22.64 -28.96 -23.22
CA ASN A 155 -23.23 -28.86 -24.53
C ASN A 155 -24.04 -27.56 -24.65
N ASN A 156 -24.34 -27.15 -25.87
CA ASN A 156 -25.15 -25.96 -26.13
C ASN A 156 -26.65 -26.29 -25.93
N SER A 157 -27.01 -26.71 -24.72
CA SER A 157 -28.41 -26.94 -24.31
C SER A 157 -28.77 -25.93 -23.20
N GLU A 158 -30.00 -25.44 -23.26
CA GLU A 158 -30.51 -24.46 -22.29
C GLU A 158 -30.44 -25.00 -20.85
N SER A 159 -30.65 -26.30 -20.67
CA SER A 159 -30.59 -26.92 -19.32
C SER A 159 -29.17 -26.93 -18.74
N GLU A 160 -28.15 -27.29 -19.53
CA GLU A 160 -26.75 -27.32 -19.08
C GLU A 160 -26.18 -25.92 -18.87
N ILE A 161 -26.60 -24.95 -19.66
CA ILE A 161 -26.22 -23.54 -19.45
C ILE A 161 -26.83 -23.01 -18.14
N ASN A 162 -28.11 -23.30 -17.88
CA ASN A 162 -28.75 -22.90 -16.64
C ASN A 162 -28.12 -23.58 -15.41
N GLU A 163 -27.68 -24.83 -15.53
CA GLU A 163 -26.98 -25.52 -14.45
C GLU A 163 -25.61 -24.90 -14.17
N LEU A 164 -24.83 -24.55 -15.20
CA LEU A 164 -23.57 -23.82 -15.06
C LEU A 164 -23.80 -22.46 -14.38
N MET A 165 -24.81 -21.70 -14.79
CA MET A 165 -25.12 -20.41 -14.16
C MET A 165 -25.47 -20.57 -12.69
N LYS A 166 -26.21 -21.59 -12.31
CA LYS A 166 -26.49 -21.89 -10.89
C LYS A 166 -25.22 -22.25 -10.12
N GLU A 167 -24.32 -23.03 -10.70
CA GLU A 167 -23.04 -23.37 -10.07
C GLU A 167 -22.20 -22.10 -9.83
N LEU A 168 -22.08 -21.21 -10.83
CA LEU A 168 -21.29 -19.97 -10.71
C LEU A 168 -21.87 -19.02 -9.65
N ILE A 169 -23.20 -18.88 -9.60
CA ILE A 169 -23.88 -18.07 -8.57
C ILE A 169 -23.66 -18.68 -7.17
N THR A 170 -23.82 -20.00 -7.04
CA THR A 170 -23.65 -20.69 -5.75
C THR A 170 -22.20 -20.62 -5.24
N ALA A 171 -21.23 -20.61 -6.18
CA ALA A 171 -19.82 -20.45 -5.87
C ALA A 171 -19.40 -18.98 -5.67
N HIS A 172 -20.32 -18.02 -5.74
CA HIS A 172 -20.06 -16.59 -5.64
C HIS A 172 -19.01 -16.05 -6.62
N ILE A 173 -18.96 -16.64 -7.83
CA ILE A 173 -18.02 -16.21 -8.89
C ILE A 173 -18.63 -15.06 -9.71
N ILE A 174 -19.96 -15.06 -9.85
CA ILE A 174 -20.77 -14.03 -10.49
C ILE A 174 -21.97 -13.66 -9.61
#